data_c899eb52757130ed1953cb8d8867662e
#
_entry.id   c899eb52757130ed1953cb8d8867662e
#
_cell.length_a   1.000
_cell.length_b   1.000
_cell.length_c   1.000
_cell.angle_alpha   90.00
_cell.angle_beta   90.00
_cell.angle_gamma   90.00
#
_symmetry.space_group_name_H-M   'P 1'
#
loop_
_entity.id
_entity.type
_entity.pdbx_description
1 polymer ?
#
loop_
_entity_poly.entity_id
_entity_poly.type
_entity_poly.pdbx_seq_one_letter_code
_entity_poly.pdbx_strand_id
1 'polypeptide(L)'
;MSGLRIANPKLYALLDKSRTGNLGTHSLKDLDAPARTEASPEPAPMPEGIDIAFRCGHTGLMPAHITHAAAPAYGIWASSNQDCTPCYLDSKASTAALDGEAQGLPALLGSYKQVRWALTIRRERIEEVKTSRAIRPLAACTERALDKRLALADARWWIGTRDISLTRFASARLPSRKTGA
;
A
#
# COMPACT_ATOMS: atom_id res chain seq x y z
N MET A 1 8.22 6.15 -35.95
CA MET A 1 8.54 5.02 -35.06
C MET A 1 9.92 5.26 -34.47
N SER A 2 10.00 5.87 -33.32
CA SER A 2 11.29 6.22 -32.68
C SER A 2 11.23 5.79 -31.22
N GLY A 3 11.95 4.71 -30.92
CA GLY A 3 12.08 4.17 -29.58
C GLY A 3 13.01 5.03 -28.73
N LEU A 4 12.48 5.61 -27.66
CA LEU A 4 13.27 6.23 -26.60
C LEU A 4 13.91 5.14 -25.74
N ARG A 5 15.20 4.89 -25.95
CA ARG A 5 16.05 4.19 -25.00
C ARG A 5 16.68 5.22 -24.07
N ILE A 6 16.11 5.38 -22.89
CA ILE A 6 16.76 6.10 -21.79
C ILE A 6 17.61 5.07 -21.03
N ALA A 7 18.85 4.88 -21.50
CA ALA A 7 19.86 4.16 -20.72
C ALA A 7 20.56 5.18 -19.80
N ASN A 8 20.38 5.05 -18.49
CA ASN A 8 21.13 5.84 -17.53
C ASN A 8 22.47 5.13 -17.24
N PRO A 9 23.61 5.59 -17.80
CA PRO A 9 24.90 4.89 -17.67
C PRO A 9 25.45 4.88 -16.23
N LYS A 10 24.94 5.71 -15.33
CA LYS A 10 25.36 5.72 -13.93
C LYS A 10 24.80 4.57 -13.10
N LEU A 11 23.70 3.97 -13.53
CA LEU A 11 23.12 2.81 -12.83
C LEU A 11 23.90 1.52 -13.10
N TYR A 12 24.48 1.36 -14.29
CA TYR A 12 25.28 0.20 -14.65
C TYR A 12 26.64 0.18 -13.93
N ALA A 13 27.24 1.35 -13.69
CA ALA A 13 28.53 1.45 -12.99
C ALA A 13 28.45 1.06 -11.49
N LEU A 14 27.26 1.14 -10.87
CA LEU A 14 27.05 0.73 -9.48
C LEU A 14 26.84 -0.79 -9.33
N LEU A 15 26.31 -1.46 -10.36
CA LEU A 15 26.08 -2.90 -10.35
C LEU A 15 27.35 -3.71 -10.61
N ASP A 16 28.33 -3.13 -11.32
CA ASP A 16 29.59 -3.81 -11.63
C ASP A 16 30.58 -3.81 -10.45
N LYS A 17 30.48 -2.82 -9.54
CA LYS A 17 31.30 -2.75 -8.32
C LYS A 17 30.93 -3.81 -7.26
N SER A 18 29.74 -4.37 -7.31
CA SER A 18 29.31 -5.41 -6.37
C SER A 18 29.73 -6.82 -6.76
N ARG A 19 30.27 -7.01 -7.97
CA ARG A 19 30.62 -8.32 -8.54
C ARG A 19 32.08 -8.71 -8.38
N THR A 20 32.94 -7.80 -7.95
CA THR A 20 34.38 -8.05 -7.69
C THR A 20 34.73 -7.86 -6.20
N GLY A 21 33.82 -8.22 -5.32
CA GLY A 21 34.06 -8.23 -3.88
C GLY A 21 35.05 -9.31 -3.49
N ASN A 22 36.33 -8.92 -3.41
CA ASN A 22 37.38 -9.69 -2.78
C ASN A 22 37.00 -9.90 -1.31
N LEU A 23 36.58 -11.10 -0.94
CA LEU A 23 36.34 -11.51 0.44
C LEU A 23 37.68 -11.59 1.16
N GLY A 24 38.13 -10.43 1.65
CA GLY A 24 39.25 -10.37 2.58
C GLY A 24 38.91 -11.18 3.83
N THR A 25 39.69 -12.25 4.07
CA THR A 25 39.66 -13.02 5.30
C THR A 25 40.07 -12.12 6.46
N HIS A 26 39.11 -11.55 7.17
CA HIS A 26 39.38 -10.86 8.44
C HIS A 26 39.73 -11.91 9.49
N SER A 27 40.98 -11.83 9.97
CA SER A 27 41.50 -12.67 11.06
C SER A 27 40.72 -12.42 12.34
N LEU A 28 40.27 -13.50 12.98
CA LEU A 28 39.52 -13.50 14.24
C LEU A 28 40.33 -13.00 15.47
N LYS A 29 41.48 -12.34 15.28
CA LYS A 29 42.34 -11.87 16.35
C LYS A 29 42.08 -10.45 16.87
N ASP A 30 41.15 -9.70 16.26
CA ASP A 30 40.87 -8.30 16.65
C ASP A 30 39.60 -8.16 17.54
N LEU A 31 39.15 -9.23 18.18
CA LEU A 31 37.91 -9.22 19.00
C LEU A 31 38.13 -8.83 20.48
N ASP A 32 39.36 -8.49 20.90
CA ASP A 32 39.68 -8.09 22.28
C ASP A 32 39.85 -6.55 22.45
N ALA A 33 39.10 -5.73 21.75
CA ALA A 33 39.00 -4.31 22.07
C ALA A 33 37.97 -4.12 23.21
N PRO A 34 38.35 -3.46 24.35
CA PRO A 34 37.39 -3.20 25.41
C PRO A 34 36.25 -2.37 24.86
N ALA A 35 35.02 -2.84 25.14
CA ALA A 35 33.79 -2.15 24.78
C ALA A 35 33.82 -0.70 25.30
N ARG A 36 34.09 0.27 24.45
CA ARG A 36 33.77 1.66 24.73
C ARG A 36 32.26 1.75 24.84
N THR A 37 31.80 1.83 26.08
CA THR A 37 30.44 2.24 26.41
C THR A 37 30.34 3.74 26.11
N GLU A 38 30.33 4.12 24.83
CA GLU A 38 29.85 5.41 24.45
C GLU A 38 28.34 5.38 24.66
N ALA A 39 27.90 6.05 25.73
CA ALA A 39 26.50 6.31 25.95
C ALA A 39 25.93 6.87 24.65
N SER A 40 25.05 6.11 24.02
CA SER A 40 24.32 6.56 22.80
C SER A 40 23.73 7.91 23.15
N PRO A 41 24.00 9.00 22.41
CA PRO A 41 23.42 10.30 22.72
C PRO A 41 21.90 10.11 22.78
N GLU A 42 21.31 10.57 23.87
CA GLU A 42 19.87 10.57 24.07
C GLU A 42 19.23 11.17 22.80
N PRO A 43 18.27 10.50 22.16
CA PRO A 43 17.69 10.99 20.92
C PRO A 43 17.15 12.39 21.18
N ALA A 44 17.63 13.36 20.41
CA ALA A 44 17.18 14.75 20.50
C ALA A 44 15.63 14.75 20.46
N PRO A 45 14.97 15.56 21.31
CA PRO A 45 13.51 15.61 21.33
C PRO A 45 13.04 15.89 19.91
N MET A 46 12.16 14.99 19.40
CA MET A 46 11.57 15.13 18.08
C MET A 46 10.94 16.52 18.00
N PRO A 47 11.20 17.32 16.95
CA PRO A 47 10.59 18.63 16.83
C PRO A 47 9.06 18.46 16.93
N GLU A 48 8.43 19.24 17.81
CA GLU A 48 6.98 19.24 17.95
C GLU A 48 6.38 19.46 16.58
N GLY A 49 5.50 18.51 16.15
CA GLY A 49 4.89 18.58 14.83
C GLY A 49 4.00 19.82 14.73
N ILE A 50 4.00 20.46 13.58
CA ILE A 50 3.12 21.61 13.33
C ILE A 50 1.73 21.09 12.98
N ASP A 51 0.71 21.53 13.74
CA ASP A 51 -0.68 21.26 13.42
C ASP A 51 -1.16 22.13 12.26
N ILE A 52 -1.83 21.51 11.31
CA ILE A 52 -2.46 22.18 10.17
C ILE A 52 -3.93 21.81 10.07
N ALA A 53 -4.73 22.73 9.54
CA ALA A 53 -6.14 22.47 9.21
C ALA A 53 -6.23 21.85 7.80
N PHE A 54 -7.12 20.89 7.62
CA PHE A 54 -7.43 20.25 6.34
C PHE A 54 -8.77 20.74 5.78
N ARG A 55 -9.01 20.53 4.48
CA ARG A 55 -10.27 20.87 3.79
C ARG A 55 -11.51 20.30 4.48
N CYS A 56 -11.42 19.12 5.07
CA CYS A 56 -12.49 18.47 5.81
C CYS A 56 -12.78 19.11 7.19
N GLY A 57 -12.08 20.17 7.58
CA GLY A 57 -12.24 20.87 8.87
C GLY A 57 -11.51 20.21 10.05
N HIS A 58 -10.90 19.04 9.88
CA HIS A 58 -10.08 18.43 10.91
C HIS A 58 -8.67 19.04 10.94
N THR A 59 -8.05 19.02 12.12
CA THR A 59 -6.63 19.34 12.30
C THR A 59 -5.80 18.06 12.37
N GLY A 60 -4.52 18.17 12.07
CA GLY A 60 -3.57 17.08 12.22
C GLY A 60 -2.15 17.52 11.93
N LEU A 61 -1.20 16.65 12.22
CA LEU A 61 0.22 16.94 12.06
C LEU A 61 0.60 17.12 10.60
N MET A 62 1.40 18.14 10.35
CA MET A 62 2.05 18.37 9.07
C MET A 62 2.96 17.17 8.70
N PRO A 63 2.97 16.72 7.43
CA PRO A 63 3.87 15.66 7.00
C PRO A 63 5.34 15.99 7.25
N ALA A 64 6.11 15.04 7.76
CA ALA A 64 7.50 15.22 8.15
C ALA A 64 8.46 15.68 7.02
N HIS A 65 8.08 15.47 5.76
CA HIS A 65 8.87 15.90 4.60
C HIS A 65 8.68 17.38 4.25
N ILE A 66 7.73 18.07 4.88
CA ILE A 66 7.52 19.51 4.70
C ILE A 66 8.41 20.26 5.70
N THR A 67 9.23 21.17 5.21
CA THR A 67 10.09 21.98 6.06
C THR A 67 9.29 23.04 6.85
N HIS A 68 9.79 23.43 8.00
CA HIS A 68 9.17 24.51 8.82
C HIS A 68 8.98 25.82 8.03
N ALA A 69 9.91 26.16 7.14
CA ALA A 69 9.79 27.34 6.29
C ALA A 69 8.63 27.26 5.29
N ALA A 70 8.27 26.03 4.83
CA ALA A 70 7.16 25.80 3.91
C ALA A 70 5.82 25.59 4.62
N ALA A 71 5.80 25.44 5.94
CA ALA A 71 4.62 25.12 6.72
C ALA A 71 3.43 26.10 6.52
N PRO A 72 3.60 27.42 6.51
CA PRO A 72 2.48 28.34 6.30
C PRO A 72 1.83 28.16 4.92
N ALA A 73 2.64 28.06 3.86
CA ALA A 73 2.14 27.88 2.50
C ALA A 73 1.45 26.52 2.35
N TYR A 74 2.03 25.47 2.94
CA TYR A 74 1.44 24.14 2.94
C TYR A 74 0.11 24.11 3.70
N GLY A 75 0.01 24.77 4.86
CA GLY A 75 -1.23 24.84 5.64
C GLY A 75 -2.37 25.51 4.87
N ILE A 76 -2.09 26.62 4.17
CA ILE A 76 -3.07 27.29 3.31
C ILE A 76 -3.51 26.36 2.17
N TRP A 77 -2.56 25.69 1.52
CA TRP A 77 -2.87 24.74 0.44
C TRP A 77 -3.69 23.54 0.95
N ALA A 78 -3.30 22.95 2.08
CA ALA A 78 -3.96 21.78 2.66
C ALA A 78 -5.40 22.07 3.08
N SER A 79 -5.67 23.27 3.65
CA SER A 79 -7.01 23.69 4.05
C SER A 79 -7.98 23.84 2.88
N SER A 80 -7.47 24.01 1.66
CA SER A 80 -8.30 24.13 0.46
C SER A 80 -8.33 22.87 -0.40
N ASN A 81 -7.29 22.04 -0.35
CA ASN A 81 -7.08 20.99 -1.36
C ASN A 81 -6.99 19.57 -0.78
N GLN A 82 -6.70 19.41 0.52
CA GLN A 82 -6.40 18.10 1.09
C GLN A 82 -7.33 17.74 2.24
N ASP A 83 -7.92 16.55 2.20
CA ASP A 83 -8.59 15.96 3.34
C ASP A 83 -7.56 15.31 4.28
N CYS A 84 -7.85 15.28 5.59
CA CYS A 84 -7.03 14.48 6.50
C CYS A 84 -7.08 13.00 6.13
N THR A 85 -6.06 12.23 6.52
CA THR A 85 -5.94 10.81 6.14
C THR A 85 -7.20 9.99 6.46
N PRO A 86 -7.83 10.09 7.63
CA PRO A 86 -9.08 9.38 7.90
C PRO A 86 -10.20 9.74 6.92
N CYS A 87 -10.48 11.03 6.70
CA CYS A 87 -11.54 11.47 5.79
C CYS A 87 -11.27 11.07 4.33
N TYR A 88 -10.03 11.17 3.87
CA TYR A 88 -9.63 10.70 2.55
C TYR A 88 -9.88 9.20 2.37
N LEU A 89 -9.51 8.38 3.38
CA LEU A 89 -9.72 6.93 3.33
C LEU A 89 -11.21 6.57 3.40
N ASP A 90 -12.01 7.33 4.15
CA ASP A 90 -13.46 7.12 4.23
C ASP A 90 -14.15 7.49 2.91
N SER A 91 -13.75 8.57 2.29
CA SER A 91 -14.25 8.97 0.96
C SER A 91 -13.92 7.90 -0.09
N LYS A 92 -12.69 7.38 -0.09
CA LYS A 92 -12.31 6.27 -1.00
C LYS A 92 -13.12 5.01 -0.76
N ALA A 93 -13.36 4.65 0.50
CA ALA A 93 -14.15 3.48 0.85
C ALA A 93 -15.62 3.65 0.43
N SER A 94 -16.19 4.83 0.65
CA SER A 94 -17.57 5.15 0.24
C SER A 94 -17.72 5.04 -1.28
N THR A 95 -16.79 5.62 -2.04
CA THR A 95 -16.79 5.49 -3.51
C THR A 95 -16.69 4.03 -3.94
N ALA A 96 -15.78 3.25 -3.32
CA ALA A 96 -15.63 1.84 -3.64
C ALA A 96 -16.87 0.98 -3.26
N ALA A 97 -17.61 1.39 -2.23
CA ALA A 97 -18.88 0.73 -1.88
C ALA A 97 -19.94 0.99 -2.92
N LEU A 98 -20.11 2.25 -3.34
CA LEU A 98 -21.07 2.64 -4.40
C LEU A 98 -20.74 1.97 -5.74
N ASP A 99 -19.45 1.93 -6.12
CA ASP A 99 -19.00 1.22 -7.33
C ASP A 99 -19.33 -0.29 -7.26
N GLY A 100 -19.18 -0.88 -6.07
CA GLY A 100 -19.52 -2.29 -5.83
C GLY A 100 -21.03 -2.54 -5.93
N GLU A 101 -21.83 -1.67 -5.34
CA GLU A 101 -23.29 -1.75 -5.41
C GLU A 101 -23.80 -1.60 -6.86
N ALA A 102 -23.28 -0.64 -7.60
CA ALA A 102 -23.59 -0.45 -9.02
C ALA A 102 -23.26 -1.68 -9.89
N GLN A 103 -22.32 -2.50 -9.46
CA GLN A 103 -21.93 -3.77 -10.10
C GLN A 103 -22.68 -4.98 -9.54
N GLY A 104 -23.66 -4.78 -8.66
CA GLY A 104 -24.43 -5.87 -8.03
C GLY A 104 -23.64 -6.72 -7.04
N LEU A 105 -22.51 -6.20 -6.51
CA LEU A 105 -21.70 -6.94 -5.55
C LEU A 105 -22.27 -6.80 -4.13
N PRO A 106 -22.18 -7.87 -3.30
CA PRO A 106 -22.69 -7.83 -1.94
C PRO A 106 -21.92 -6.85 -1.06
N ALA A 107 -22.61 -6.28 -0.06
CA ALA A 107 -21.96 -5.49 1.00
C ALA A 107 -20.92 -6.36 1.73
N LEU A 108 -19.80 -5.74 2.11
CA LEU A 108 -18.76 -6.44 2.86
C LEU A 108 -19.12 -6.56 4.34
N LEU A 109 -18.79 -7.71 4.92
CA LEU A 109 -19.03 -8.06 6.32
C LEU A 109 -17.70 -8.06 7.09
N GLY A 110 -17.65 -7.38 8.23
CA GLY A 110 -16.46 -7.26 9.07
C GLY A 110 -16.53 -6.07 9.99
N SER A 111 -15.46 -5.79 10.75
CA SER A 111 -15.37 -4.54 11.50
C SER A 111 -15.24 -3.34 10.56
N TYR A 112 -15.61 -2.15 11.02
CA TYR A 112 -15.51 -0.91 10.23
C TYR A 112 -14.15 -0.74 9.55
N LYS A 113 -13.05 -0.94 10.28
CA LYS A 113 -11.69 -0.84 9.75
C LYS A 113 -11.40 -1.89 8.67
N GLN A 114 -11.88 -3.13 8.89
CA GLN A 114 -11.73 -4.22 7.92
C GLN A 114 -12.52 -3.96 6.64
N VAL A 115 -13.78 -3.55 6.77
CA VAL A 115 -14.65 -3.24 5.61
C VAL A 115 -14.06 -2.12 4.78
N ARG A 116 -13.65 -1.01 5.41
CA ARG A 116 -13.01 0.12 4.72
C ARG A 116 -11.79 -0.30 3.92
N TRP A 117 -10.91 -1.09 4.51
CA TRP A 117 -9.72 -1.58 3.83
C TRP A 117 -10.04 -2.58 2.72
N ALA A 118 -10.92 -3.53 2.99
CA ALA A 118 -11.34 -4.54 2.02
C ALA A 118 -12.07 -3.95 0.79
N LEU A 119 -12.81 -2.85 0.95
CA LEU A 119 -13.44 -2.12 -0.15
C LEU A 119 -12.40 -1.58 -1.15
N THR A 120 -11.31 -1.01 -0.64
CA THR A 120 -10.21 -0.54 -1.49
C THR A 120 -9.57 -1.70 -2.25
N ILE A 121 -9.24 -2.80 -1.54
CA ILE A 121 -8.65 -4.00 -2.15
C ILE A 121 -9.58 -4.61 -3.20
N ARG A 122 -10.88 -4.71 -2.90
CA ARG A 122 -11.89 -5.25 -3.85
C ARG A 122 -11.96 -4.42 -5.12
N ARG A 123 -11.98 -3.10 -4.99
CA ARG A 123 -11.98 -2.18 -6.14
C ARG A 123 -10.75 -2.35 -7.01
N GLU A 124 -9.56 -2.36 -6.41
CA GLU A 124 -8.29 -2.57 -7.13
C GLU A 124 -8.28 -3.92 -7.86
N ARG A 125 -8.76 -4.97 -7.22
CA ARG A 125 -8.84 -6.29 -7.80
C ARG A 125 -9.83 -6.37 -8.97
N ILE A 126 -10.97 -5.68 -8.88
CA ILE A 126 -11.94 -5.58 -9.97
C ILE A 126 -11.31 -4.90 -11.19
N GLU A 127 -10.57 -3.82 -10.99
CA GLU A 127 -9.89 -3.13 -12.09
C GLU A 127 -8.78 -3.98 -12.71
N GLU A 128 -8.04 -4.75 -11.90
CA GLU A 128 -7.04 -5.71 -12.39
C GLU A 128 -7.70 -6.81 -13.25
N VAL A 129 -8.85 -7.34 -12.81
CA VAL A 129 -9.62 -8.33 -13.58
C VAL A 129 -10.12 -7.74 -14.88
N LYS A 130 -10.69 -6.53 -14.88
CA LYS A 130 -11.16 -5.83 -16.09
C LYS A 130 -10.01 -5.62 -17.08
N THR A 131 -8.87 -5.14 -16.59
CA THR A 131 -7.67 -4.93 -17.41
C THR A 131 -7.16 -6.25 -18.01
N SER A 132 -7.11 -7.31 -17.21
CA SER A 132 -6.69 -8.64 -17.67
C SER A 132 -7.61 -9.18 -18.77
N ARG A 133 -8.94 -9.02 -18.60
CA ARG A 133 -9.94 -9.42 -19.59
C ARG A 133 -9.81 -8.65 -20.91
N ALA A 134 -9.48 -7.36 -20.83
CA ALA A 134 -9.28 -6.51 -22.00
C ALA A 134 -8.02 -6.90 -22.81
N ILE A 135 -6.96 -7.34 -22.13
CA ILE A 135 -5.70 -7.73 -22.76
C ILE A 135 -5.79 -9.13 -23.36
N ARG A 136 -6.38 -10.07 -22.63
CA ARG A 136 -6.45 -11.49 -23.01
C ARG A 136 -7.72 -12.14 -22.48
N PRO A 137 -8.51 -12.79 -23.35
CA PRO A 137 -9.64 -13.59 -22.90
C PRO A 137 -9.20 -14.69 -21.92
N LEU A 138 -9.89 -14.82 -20.81
CA LEU A 138 -9.63 -15.83 -19.80
C LEU A 138 -10.41 -17.11 -20.14
N ALA A 139 -9.90 -18.27 -19.72
CA ALA A 139 -10.63 -19.52 -19.84
C ALA A 139 -11.95 -19.46 -19.02
N ALA A 140 -13.03 -20.06 -19.53
CA ALA A 140 -14.36 -20.01 -18.90
C ALA A 140 -14.38 -20.52 -17.45
N CYS A 141 -13.51 -21.49 -17.10
CA CYS A 141 -13.37 -21.96 -15.72
C CYS A 141 -12.75 -20.89 -14.81
N THR A 142 -11.77 -20.12 -15.33
CA THR A 142 -11.13 -19.00 -14.61
C THR A 142 -12.12 -17.86 -14.42
N GLU A 143 -12.89 -17.51 -15.45
CA GLU A 143 -13.94 -16.49 -15.36
C GLU A 143 -14.93 -16.79 -14.25
N ARG A 144 -15.53 -18.01 -14.26
CA ARG A 144 -16.46 -18.45 -13.21
C ARG A 144 -15.82 -18.46 -11.82
N ALA A 145 -14.53 -18.78 -11.74
CA ALA A 145 -13.80 -18.77 -10.49
C ALA A 145 -13.60 -17.36 -9.97
N LEU A 146 -13.29 -16.40 -10.83
CA LEU A 146 -13.14 -14.97 -10.50
C LEU A 146 -14.48 -14.39 -10.04
N ASP A 147 -15.57 -14.60 -10.80
CA ASP A 147 -16.89 -14.07 -10.45
C ASP A 147 -17.35 -14.56 -9.07
N LYS A 148 -17.14 -15.83 -8.74
CA LYS A 148 -17.43 -16.35 -7.39
C LYS A 148 -16.64 -15.65 -6.29
N ARG A 149 -15.39 -15.25 -6.56
CA ARG A 149 -14.54 -14.60 -5.57
C ARG A 149 -14.85 -13.12 -5.45
N LEU A 150 -15.15 -12.45 -6.56
CA LEU A 150 -15.58 -11.06 -6.56
C LEU A 150 -16.89 -10.87 -5.78
N ALA A 151 -17.76 -11.87 -5.75
CA ALA A 151 -19.00 -11.88 -5.00
C ALA A 151 -18.85 -12.24 -3.51
N LEU A 152 -17.63 -12.38 -2.97
CA LEU A 152 -17.44 -12.67 -1.55
C LEU A 152 -17.68 -11.43 -0.69
N ALA A 153 -18.46 -11.63 0.38
CA ALA A 153 -18.78 -10.59 1.35
C ALA A 153 -17.80 -10.50 2.52
N ASP A 154 -16.89 -11.45 2.72
CA ASP A 154 -15.98 -11.50 3.87
C ASP A 154 -14.80 -10.53 3.71
N ALA A 155 -14.78 -9.45 4.49
CA ALA A 155 -13.72 -8.46 4.47
C ALA A 155 -12.34 -9.04 4.86
N ARG A 156 -12.29 -10.01 5.80
CA ARG A 156 -11.02 -10.65 6.21
C ARG A 156 -10.41 -11.45 5.08
N TRP A 157 -11.24 -12.14 4.31
CA TRP A 157 -10.78 -12.87 3.15
C TRP A 157 -10.12 -11.96 2.12
N TRP A 158 -10.73 -10.80 1.84
CA TRP A 158 -10.17 -9.79 0.93
C TRP A 158 -8.82 -9.28 1.41
N ILE A 159 -8.71 -8.96 2.71
CA ILE A 159 -7.45 -8.50 3.32
C ILE A 159 -6.37 -9.59 3.21
N GLY A 160 -6.71 -10.85 3.47
CA GLY A 160 -5.77 -11.98 3.38
C GLY A 160 -5.31 -12.31 1.95
N THR A 161 -6.04 -11.86 0.94
CA THR A 161 -5.73 -12.14 -0.48
C THR A 161 -5.16 -10.94 -1.23
N ARG A 162 -4.86 -9.82 -0.55
CA ARG A 162 -4.42 -8.58 -1.18
C ARG A 162 -3.13 -8.72 -2.00
N ASP A 163 -2.15 -9.49 -1.49
CA ASP A 163 -0.79 -9.57 -2.02
C ASP A 163 -0.57 -10.75 -3.01
N ILE A 164 -1.62 -11.52 -3.31
CA ILE A 164 -1.50 -12.65 -4.23
C ILE A 164 -1.75 -12.23 -5.68
N SER A 165 -1.09 -12.89 -6.64
CA SER A 165 -1.31 -12.64 -8.07
C SER A 165 -2.75 -12.99 -8.48
N LEU A 166 -3.23 -12.44 -9.62
CA LEU A 166 -4.56 -12.71 -10.15
C LEU A 166 -4.80 -14.21 -10.38
N THR A 167 -3.81 -14.94 -10.87
CA THR A 167 -3.89 -16.39 -11.07
C THR A 167 -4.11 -17.13 -9.75
N ARG A 168 -3.36 -16.77 -8.71
CA ARG A 168 -3.55 -17.33 -7.36
C ARG A 168 -4.88 -16.90 -6.75
N PHE A 169 -5.30 -15.66 -7.00
CA PHE A 169 -6.61 -15.18 -6.57
C PHE A 169 -7.75 -16.02 -7.18
N ALA A 170 -7.69 -16.33 -8.48
CA ALA A 170 -8.65 -17.19 -9.15
C ALA A 170 -8.70 -18.62 -8.57
N SER A 171 -7.64 -19.11 -7.95
CA SER A 171 -7.55 -20.42 -7.31
C SER A 171 -7.60 -20.37 -5.77
N ALA A 172 -7.67 -19.19 -5.16
CA ALA A 172 -7.68 -19.04 -3.72
C ALA A 172 -8.84 -19.80 -3.05
N ARG A 173 -8.54 -20.40 -1.91
CA ARG A 173 -9.55 -21.13 -1.13
C ARG A 173 -10.65 -20.18 -0.66
N LEU A 174 -11.89 -20.55 -0.94
CA LEU A 174 -13.05 -19.80 -0.42
C LEU A 174 -13.14 -19.97 1.10
N PRO A 175 -13.61 -18.95 1.83
CA PRO A 175 -13.84 -19.07 3.26
C PRO A 175 -14.88 -20.18 3.51
N SER A 176 -14.62 -21.04 4.49
CA SER A 176 -15.60 -22.04 4.91
C SER A 176 -16.86 -21.31 5.38
N ARG A 177 -18.01 -21.64 4.83
CA ARG A 177 -19.27 -21.16 5.40
C ARG A 177 -19.33 -21.69 6.82
N LYS A 178 -19.12 -20.84 7.81
CA LYS A 178 -19.58 -21.15 9.15
C LYS A 178 -21.11 -21.12 9.06
N THR A 179 -21.71 -22.29 8.95
CA THR A 179 -23.14 -22.46 9.22
C THR A 179 -23.32 -22.05 10.69
N GLY A 180 -23.73 -20.80 10.89
CA GLY A 180 -24.18 -20.35 12.18
C GLY A 180 -25.42 -21.17 12.52
N ALA A 181 -25.32 -21.91 13.59
CA ALA A 181 -26.48 -22.46 14.27
C ALA A 181 -27.17 -21.35 15.03
#